data_43f1174bd58066357b560d9e94b66e03
#
_entry.id   43f1174bd58066357b560d9e94b66e03
#
_cell.length_a   1.000
_cell.length_b   1.000
_cell.length_c   1.000
_cell.angle_alpha   90.00
_cell.angle_beta   90.00
_cell.angle_gamma   90.00
#
_symmetry.space_group_name_H-M   'P 1'
#
loop_
_entity.id
_entity.type
_entity.pdbx_description
1 polymer ?
#
loop_
_entity_poly.entity_id
_entity_poly.type
_entity_poly.pdbx_seq_one_letter_code
_entity_poly.pdbx_strand_id
1 'polypeptide(L)'
;FYFGYSSMRTPDSLFSVMLSSGRKRLLKEAEVKGGFSSSDYKVDREFITARDGTQVPVSIVYKKNKFVKNGNPIFLYGYGSYGNSIDAGFSSSRLSLLDRGFIFAIAHVRGGQELGRSWYEDGKIFNKLNTFYDFIDVTKGLLDKGYGNKDRVYAGGGSAGGLLMGAIVNMEPNLYKGIISNVPFVDVITTMSDPSIPLTTGEYSEWGNPDIKEEFEYIMQYSPYDNISEQEYPSILVTAGLWDSQVQYYEPAKYVAKLRDYNKGKNPILMKVNMTAGHS
;
A
#
# COMPACT_ATOMS: atom_id res chain seq x y z
N PHE A 1 -28.01 -13.32 -18.95
CA PHE A 1 -26.82 -12.50 -18.74
C PHE A 1 -25.91 -13.19 -17.72
N TYR A 2 -24.58 -13.09 -17.92
CA TYR A 2 -23.57 -13.64 -17.01
C TYR A 2 -22.69 -12.51 -16.49
N PHE A 3 -22.27 -12.59 -15.21
CA PHE A 3 -21.35 -11.64 -14.63
C PHE A 3 -20.45 -12.29 -13.57
N GLY A 4 -19.20 -11.82 -13.46
CA GLY A 4 -18.29 -12.12 -12.37
C GLY A 4 -18.53 -11.21 -11.18
N TYR A 5 -18.31 -11.71 -9.97
CA TYR A 5 -18.36 -10.94 -8.74
C TYR A 5 -17.28 -11.44 -7.78
N SER A 6 -16.60 -10.49 -7.15
CA SER A 6 -15.67 -10.74 -6.06
C SER A 6 -15.76 -9.60 -5.05
N SER A 7 -15.37 -9.86 -3.80
CA SER A 7 -15.22 -8.85 -2.77
C SER A 7 -14.18 -9.30 -1.75
N MET A 8 -13.79 -8.45 -0.81
CA MET A 8 -12.79 -8.83 0.20
C MET A 8 -13.16 -10.07 1.02
N ARG A 9 -14.45 -10.46 1.03
CA ARG A 9 -14.94 -11.67 1.71
C ARG A 9 -15.59 -12.72 0.81
N THR A 10 -15.75 -12.44 -0.47
CA THR A 10 -16.40 -13.34 -1.43
C THR A 10 -15.40 -13.75 -2.49
N PRO A 11 -15.06 -15.04 -2.61
CA PRO A 11 -14.19 -15.54 -3.67
C PRO A 11 -14.74 -15.22 -5.06
N ASP A 12 -13.88 -15.27 -6.06
CA ASP A 12 -14.26 -15.05 -7.45
C ASP A 12 -15.41 -15.99 -7.82
N SER A 13 -16.54 -15.41 -8.20
CA SER A 13 -17.78 -16.10 -8.41
C SER A 13 -18.40 -15.72 -9.77
N LEU A 14 -18.92 -16.70 -10.49
CA LEU A 14 -19.66 -16.52 -11.74
C LEU A 14 -21.16 -16.72 -11.48
N PHE A 15 -21.95 -15.76 -11.88
CA PHE A 15 -23.40 -15.79 -11.76
C PHE A 15 -24.07 -15.70 -13.12
N SER A 16 -25.24 -16.35 -13.24
CA SER A 16 -26.22 -16.03 -14.28
C SER A 16 -27.35 -15.21 -13.67
N VAL A 17 -27.91 -14.29 -14.46
CA VAL A 17 -29.12 -13.53 -14.11
C VAL A 17 -30.15 -13.64 -15.25
N MET A 18 -31.37 -13.95 -14.87
CA MET A 18 -32.53 -13.94 -15.80
C MET A 18 -33.06 -12.51 -15.85
N LEU A 19 -32.95 -11.83 -16.99
CA LEU A 19 -33.28 -10.42 -17.12
C LEU A 19 -34.77 -10.11 -16.85
N SER A 20 -35.68 -11.05 -17.19
CA SER A 20 -37.11 -10.87 -16.99
C SER A 20 -37.56 -10.89 -15.52
N SER A 21 -36.81 -11.58 -14.64
CA SER A 21 -37.18 -11.75 -13.22
C SER A 21 -36.14 -11.24 -12.23
N GLY A 22 -34.96 -10.86 -12.70
CA GLY A 22 -33.82 -10.50 -11.84
C GLY A 22 -33.23 -11.69 -11.05
N ARG A 23 -33.75 -12.93 -11.27
CA ARG A 23 -33.31 -14.12 -10.53
C ARG A 23 -31.84 -14.43 -10.83
N LYS A 24 -31.03 -14.45 -9.77
CA LYS A 24 -29.60 -14.79 -9.83
C LYS A 24 -29.37 -16.26 -9.47
N ARG A 25 -28.42 -16.89 -10.15
CA ARG A 25 -27.96 -18.25 -9.86
C ARG A 25 -26.44 -18.26 -9.85
N LEU A 26 -25.85 -18.72 -8.76
CA LEU A 26 -24.42 -19.01 -8.69
C LEU A 26 -24.12 -20.20 -9.59
N LEU A 27 -23.17 -20.07 -10.52
CA LEU A 27 -22.74 -21.11 -11.43
C LEU A 27 -21.41 -21.71 -11.00
N LYS A 28 -20.48 -20.88 -10.53
CA LYS A 28 -19.15 -21.31 -10.08
C LYS A 28 -18.63 -20.32 -9.03
N GLU A 29 -17.94 -20.84 -8.02
CA GLU A 29 -17.20 -20.07 -7.05
C GLU A 29 -15.79 -20.69 -6.93
N ALA A 30 -14.75 -19.85 -6.81
CA ALA A 30 -13.39 -20.32 -6.60
C ALA A 30 -13.29 -21.02 -5.24
N GLU A 31 -12.72 -22.21 -5.25
CA GLU A 31 -12.55 -23.00 -4.03
C GLU A 31 -11.51 -22.36 -3.10
N VAL A 32 -11.88 -22.21 -1.84
CA VAL A 32 -10.97 -21.77 -0.77
C VAL A 32 -10.75 -22.95 0.17
N LYS A 33 -9.54 -23.47 0.18
CA LYS A 33 -9.16 -24.59 1.05
C LYS A 33 -9.10 -24.17 2.52
N GLY A 34 -9.33 -25.11 3.44
CA GLY A 34 -9.15 -24.87 4.86
C GLY A 34 -10.41 -24.45 5.63
N GLY A 35 -11.60 -24.64 5.07
CA GLY A 35 -12.87 -24.44 5.80
C GLY A 35 -13.32 -22.98 5.88
N PHE A 36 -13.22 -22.25 4.79
CA PHE A 36 -13.65 -20.86 4.66
C PHE A 36 -15.19 -20.71 4.58
N SER A 37 -15.72 -19.71 5.27
CA SER A 37 -17.10 -19.22 5.08
C SER A 37 -17.12 -17.70 4.98
N SER A 38 -17.63 -17.15 3.88
CA SER A 38 -17.71 -15.70 3.68
C SER A 38 -18.58 -15.01 4.72
N SER A 39 -19.53 -15.74 5.35
CA SER A 39 -20.40 -15.20 6.40
C SER A 39 -19.65 -14.87 7.69
N ASP A 40 -18.47 -15.44 7.93
CA ASP A 40 -17.66 -15.20 9.12
C ASP A 40 -16.96 -13.83 9.09
N TYR A 41 -16.85 -13.23 7.90
CA TYR A 41 -16.14 -11.98 7.70
C TYR A 41 -17.10 -10.82 7.45
N LYS A 42 -16.69 -9.64 7.88
CA LYS A 42 -17.38 -8.37 7.60
C LYS A 42 -16.50 -7.51 6.70
N VAL A 43 -17.13 -6.84 5.74
CA VAL A 43 -16.51 -5.82 4.89
C VAL A 43 -17.21 -4.50 5.18
N ASP A 44 -16.41 -3.48 5.44
CA ASP A 44 -16.87 -2.10 5.61
C ASP A 44 -16.22 -1.20 4.55
N ARG A 45 -16.90 -0.13 4.20
CA ARG A 45 -16.38 0.97 3.38
C ARG A 45 -16.46 2.25 4.19
N GLU A 46 -15.32 2.87 4.44
CA GLU A 46 -15.21 4.13 5.17
C GLU A 46 -14.71 5.23 4.24
N PHE A 47 -15.00 6.46 4.64
CA PHE A 47 -14.36 7.65 4.10
C PHE A 47 -13.67 8.37 5.25
N ILE A 48 -12.38 8.60 5.11
CA ILE A 48 -11.57 9.29 6.10
C ILE A 48 -11.23 10.68 5.57
N THR A 49 -11.45 11.69 6.38
CA THR A 49 -11.12 13.07 6.03
C THR A 49 -9.62 13.29 6.19
N ALA A 50 -8.93 13.54 5.08
CA ALA A 50 -7.53 13.94 5.07
C ALA A 50 -7.37 15.38 5.59
N ARG A 51 -6.14 15.79 5.91
CA ARG A 51 -5.81 17.10 6.47
C ARG A 51 -6.24 18.30 5.64
N ASP A 52 -6.40 18.10 4.33
CA ASP A 52 -6.87 19.11 3.38
C ASP A 52 -8.40 19.08 3.15
N GLY A 53 -9.13 18.23 3.89
CA GLY A 53 -10.57 18.05 3.78
C GLY A 53 -11.01 17.01 2.78
N THR A 54 -10.09 16.41 2.00
CA THR A 54 -10.39 15.37 1.01
C THR A 54 -10.90 14.11 1.68
N GLN A 55 -11.96 13.50 1.12
CA GLN A 55 -12.54 12.26 1.63
C GLN A 55 -11.86 11.06 0.97
N VAL A 56 -10.95 10.40 1.68
CA VAL A 56 -10.19 9.26 1.18
C VAL A 56 -10.96 7.96 1.43
N PRO A 57 -11.31 7.20 0.37
CA PRO A 57 -12.02 5.94 0.53
C PRO A 57 -11.11 4.85 1.11
N VAL A 58 -11.68 4.01 1.98
CA VAL A 58 -10.99 2.87 2.60
C VAL A 58 -11.87 1.63 2.56
N SER A 59 -11.34 0.53 2.05
CA SER A 59 -12.00 -0.78 2.09
C SER A 59 -11.42 -1.60 3.24
N ILE A 60 -12.28 -2.17 4.08
CA ILE A 60 -11.88 -2.83 5.31
C ILE A 60 -12.50 -4.22 5.37
N VAL A 61 -11.73 -5.21 5.82
CA VAL A 61 -12.24 -6.56 6.09
C VAL A 61 -11.68 -7.11 7.40
N TYR A 62 -12.52 -7.84 8.13
CA TYR A 62 -12.14 -8.52 9.37
C TYR A 62 -13.04 -9.71 9.68
N LYS A 63 -12.56 -10.63 10.53
CA LYS A 63 -13.34 -11.75 11.03
C LYS A 63 -14.24 -11.29 12.18
N LYS A 64 -15.56 -11.47 12.05
CA LYS A 64 -16.58 -10.91 12.96
C LYS A 64 -16.34 -11.29 14.42
N ASN A 65 -16.09 -12.57 14.70
CA ASN A 65 -15.90 -13.11 16.05
C ASN A 65 -14.53 -12.77 16.66
N LYS A 66 -13.65 -12.11 15.92
CA LYS A 66 -12.34 -11.62 16.38
C LYS A 66 -12.27 -10.12 16.54
N PHE A 67 -13.32 -9.40 16.15
CA PHE A 67 -13.33 -7.94 16.24
C PHE A 67 -13.47 -7.46 17.68
N VAL A 68 -12.53 -6.62 18.11
CA VAL A 68 -12.53 -5.93 19.40
C VAL A 68 -12.20 -4.46 19.12
N LYS A 69 -13.15 -3.57 19.41
CA LYS A 69 -12.96 -2.13 19.21
C LYS A 69 -11.70 -1.63 19.93
N ASN A 70 -10.82 -0.92 19.23
CA ASN A 70 -9.51 -0.45 19.69
C ASN A 70 -8.53 -1.57 20.11
N GLY A 71 -8.85 -2.84 19.84
CA GLY A 71 -8.10 -3.99 20.36
C GLY A 71 -7.29 -4.74 19.30
N ASN A 72 -7.69 -4.71 18.04
CA ASN A 72 -7.10 -5.54 17.00
C ASN A 72 -5.79 -4.95 16.43
N PRO A 73 -4.85 -5.79 15.99
CA PRO A 73 -3.83 -5.32 15.05
C PRO A 73 -4.48 -4.95 13.72
N ILE A 74 -3.97 -3.89 13.09
CA ILE A 74 -4.41 -3.45 11.77
C ILE A 74 -3.25 -3.57 10.78
N PHE A 75 -3.53 -4.10 9.59
CA PHE A 75 -2.63 -4.06 8.45
C PHE A 75 -3.25 -3.21 7.35
N LEU A 76 -2.57 -2.10 7.01
CA LEU A 76 -3.00 -1.17 5.99
C LEU A 76 -2.14 -1.33 4.74
N TYR A 77 -2.79 -1.49 3.59
CA TYR A 77 -2.14 -1.56 2.28
C TYR A 77 -2.41 -0.31 1.46
N GLY A 78 -1.42 0.14 0.70
CA GLY A 78 -1.56 1.24 -0.26
C GLY A 78 -0.59 1.14 -1.41
N TYR A 79 -0.92 1.85 -2.50
CA TYR A 79 -0.08 1.95 -3.70
C TYR A 79 0.07 3.41 -4.14
N GLY A 80 -0.98 4.03 -4.69
CA GLY A 80 -1.11 5.46 -4.89
C GLY A 80 -0.28 6.05 -6.03
N SER A 81 -0.13 5.35 -7.15
CA SER A 81 0.65 5.84 -8.31
C SER A 81 0.09 5.30 -9.62
N TYR A 82 0.47 5.94 -10.72
CA TYR A 82 0.16 5.57 -12.10
C TYR A 82 -1.35 5.53 -12.43
N GLY A 83 -2.20 6.11 -11.61
CA GLY A 83 -3.65 5.93 -11.73
C GLY A 83 -4.09 4.48 -11.55
N ASN A 84 -3.30 3.66 -10.86
CA ASN A 84 -3.61 2.27 -10.63
C ASN A 84 -4.59 2.12 -9.47
N SER A 85 -5.82 1.73 -9.77
CA SER A 85 -6.85 1.45 -8.77
C SER A 85 -6.61 0.10 -8.11
N ILE A 86 -6.63 0.05 -6.78
CA ILE A 86 -6.49 -1.19 -6.02
C ILE A 86 -7.88 -1.74 -5.70
N ASP A 87 -8.25 -2.81 -6.39
CA ASP A 87 -9.54 -3.45 -6.20
C ASP A 87 -9.65 -4.13 -4.81
N ALA A 88 -10.83 -3.95 -4.20
CA ALA A 88 -11.18 -4.60 -2.94
C ALA A 88 -11.64 -6.06 -3.20
N GLY A 89 -10.81 -6.83 -3.88
CA GLY A 89 -11.07 -8.22 -4.25
C GLY A 89 -10.74 -9.23 -3.15
N PHE A 90 -11.09 -10.48 -3.40
CA PHE A 90 -10.77 -11.60 -2.52
C PHE A 90 -9.29 -11.97 -2.58
N SER A 91 -8.74 -12.40 -1.44
CA SER A 91 -7.40 -12.98 -1.34
C SER A 91 -7.38 -14.08 -0.29
N SER A 92 -7.09 -15.30 -0.69
CA SER A 92 -6.96 -16.44 0.23
C SER A 92 -5.77 -16.30 1.18
N SER A 93 -4.68 -15.68 0.74
CA SER A 93 -3.51 -15.43 1.59
C SER A 93 -3.82 -14.47 2.74
N ARG A 94 -4.72 -13.52 2.52
CA ARG A 94 -5.19 -12.56 3.54
C ARG A 94 -5.89 -13.23 4.71
N LEU A 95 -6.57 -14.36 4.47
CA LEU A 95 -7.29 -15.10 5.51
C LEU A 95 -6.40 -15.45 6.70
N SER A 96 -5.12 -15.73 6.45
CA SER A 96 -4.16 -16.03 7.50
C SER A 96 -3.99 -14.88 8.51
N LEU A 97 -4.09 -13.63 8.07
CA LEU A 97 -4.10 -12.46 8.95
C LEU A 97 -5.46 -12.31 9.66
N LEU A 98 -6.55 -12.41 8.91
CA LEU A 98 -7.91 -12.23 9.45
C LEU A 98 -8.23 -13.27 10.52
N ASP A 99 -7.81 -14.52 10.33
CA ASP A 99 -8.02 -15.60 11.29
C ASP A 99 -7.19 -15.44 12.58
N ARG A 100 -6.11 -14.66 12.52
CA ARG A 100 -5.34 -14.22 13.70
C ARG A 100 -5.89 -12.95 14.35
N GLY A 101 -7.00 -12.42 13.84
CA GLY A 101 -7.67 -11.24 14.39
C GLY A 101 -7.15 -9.90 13.85
N PHE A 102 -6.36 -9.90 12.78
CA PHE A 102 -6.04 -8.66 12.10
C PHE A 102 -7.27 -8.05 11.43
N ILE A 103 -7.34 -6.74 11.44
CA ILE A 103 -8.14 -5.96 10.51
C ILE A 103 -7.24 -5.65 9.32
N PHE A 104 -7.71 -5.96 8.11
CA PHE A 104 -7.01 -5.60 6.89
C PHE A 104 -7.76 -4.46 6.21
N ALA A 105 -7.03 -3.42 5.81
CA ALA A 105 -7.59 -2.28 5.12
C ALA A 105 -6.78 -1.92 3.87
N ILE A 106 -7.46 -1.40 2.85
CA ILE A 106 -6.86 -0.80 1.65
C ILE A 106 -7.19 0.69 1.68
N ALA A 107 -6.16 1.53 1.78
CA ALA A 107 -6.28 2.96 1.62
C ALA A 107 -6.24 3.31 0.13
N HIS A 108 -7.35 3.80 -0.42
CA HIS A 108 -7.46 4.21 -1.81
C HIS A 108 -7.00 5.67 -1.95
N VAL A 109 -5.69 5.87 -1.73
CA VAL A 109 -5.07 7.20 -1.68
C VAL A 109 -4.96 7.84 -3.06
N ARG A 110 -4.85 9.18 -3.11
CA ARG A 110 -4.58 9.92 -4.35
C ARG A 110 -3.31 9.44 -5.03
N GLY A 111 -3.29 9.51 -6.35
CA GLY A 111 -2.29 8.87 -7.21
C GLY A 111 -2.75 7.54 -7.79
N GLY A 112 -3.74 6.87 -7.15
CA GLY A 112 -4.62 5.88 -7.78
C GLY A 112 -5.68 6.56 -8.66
N GLN A 113 -6.69 5.82 -9.10
CA GLN A 113 -7.78 6.36 -9.94
C GLN A 113 -9.18 5.91 -9.47
N GLU A 114 -9.30 5.51 -8.20
CA GLU A 114 -10.54 4.96 -7.63
C GLU A 114 -11.71 5.95 -7.69
N LEU A 115 -11.43 7.25 -7.62
CA LEU A 115 -12.43 8.32 -7.76
C LEU A 115 -12.33 9.08 -9.11
N GLY A 116 -11.71 8.46 -10.11
CA GLY A 116 -11.60 9.03 -11.45
C GLY A 116 -10.26 9.73 -11.71
N ARG A 117 -10.15 10.38 -12.86
CA ARG A 117 -8.89 10.95 -13.34
C ARG A 117 -8.30 12.03 -12.43
N SER A 118 -9.14 12.88 -11.85
CA SER A 118 -8.68 13.93 -10.91
C SER A 118 -7.98 13.32 -9.69
N TRP A 119 -8.44 12.15 -9.23
CA TRP A 119 -7.83 11.44 -8.10
C TRP A 119 -6.37 11.06 -8.37
N TYR A 120 -6.07 10.71 -9.61
CA TYR A 120 -4.71 10.47 -10.08
C TYR A 120 -3.90 11.76 -10.20
N GLU A 121 -4.44 12.78 -10.87
CA GLU A 121 -3.74 14.05 -11.07
C GLU A 121 -3.39 14.75 -9.75
N ASP A 122 -4.24 14.60 -8.73
CA ASP A 122 -4.03 15.16 -7.39
C ASP A 122 -3.05 14.33 -6.52
N GLY A 123 -2.39 13.32 -7.09
CA GLY A 123 -1.41 12.47 -6.40
C GLY A 123 -0.12 12.21 -7.19
N LYS A 124 0.21 13.03 -8.20
CA LYS A 124 1.45 12.90 -8.98
C LYS A 124 2.20 14.22 -9.12
N ILE A 125 3.46 14.17 -9.56
CA ILE A 125 4.36 15.31 -9.74
C ILE A 125 4.28 16.26 -8.52
N PHE A 126 3.90 17.51 -8.68
CA PHE A 126 3.78 18.50 -7.59
C PHE A 126 2.66 18.23 -6.58
N ASN A 127 1.86 17.20 -6.79
CA ASN A 127 0.80 16.77 -5.87
C ASN A 127 1.14 15.45 -5.16
N LYS A 128 2.32 14.88 -5.39
CA LYS A 128 2.71 13.55 -4.89
C LYS A 128 2.65 13.42 -3.37
N LEU A 129 2.94 14.46 -2.64
CA LEU A 129 2.84 14.48 -1.18
C LEU A 129 1.45 14.14 -0.66
N ASN A 130 0.39 14.43 -1.42
CA ASN A 130 -0.98 14.07 -1.06
C ASN A 130 -1.16 12.56 -0.87
N THR A 131 -0.49 11.73 -1.69
CA THR A 131 -0.51 10.27 -1.54
C THR A 131 -0.06 9.83 -0.14
N PHE A 132 1.01 10.41 0.35
CA PHE A 132 1.61 10.06 1.64
C PHE A 132 0.79 10.59 2.80
N TYR A 133 0.31 11.82 2.68
CA TYR A 133 -0.56 12.45 3.67
C TYR A 133 -1.90 11.71 3.79
N ASP A 134 -2.51 11.33 2.68
CA ASP A 134 -3.74 10.53 2.67
C ASP A 134 -3.56 9.22 3.45
N PHE A 135 -2.45 8.52 3.23
CA PHE A 135 -2.20 7.24 3.90
C PHE A 135 -2.00 7.41 5.43
N ILE A 136 -1.26 8.43 5.83
CA ILE A 136 -1.06 8.78 7.25
C ILE A 136 -2.40 9.15 7.89
N ASP A 137 -3.17 10.01 7.24
CA ASP A 137 -4.45 10.50 7.77
C ASP A 137 -5.51 9.38 7.81
N VAL A 138 -5.52 8.48 6.80
CA VAL A 138 -6.33 7.26 6.82
C VAL A 138 -5.95 6.38 8.02
N THR A 139 -4.65 6.19 8.27
CA THR A 139 -4.19 5.39 9.43
C THR A 139 -4.74 5.97 10.73
N LYS A 140 -4.57 7.27 10.95
CA LYS A 140 -5.07 7.98 12.15
C LYS A 140 -6.61 7.89 12.26
N GLY A 141 -7.32 8.17 11.17
CA GLY A 141 -8.78 8.15 11.15
C GLY A 141 -9.38 6.76 11.41
N LEU A 142 -8.73 5.69 10.95
CA LEU A 142 -9.16 4.32 11.28
C LEU A 142 -8.98 4.00 12.77
N LEU A 143 -7.89 4.47 13.38
CA LEU A 143 -7.66 4.34 14.81
C LEU A 143 -8.73 5.11 15.61
N ASP A 144 -9.03 6.34 15.23
CA ASP A 144 -10.07 7.17 15.87
C ASP A 144 -11.46 6.53 15.78
N LYS A 145 -11.77 5.86 14.66
CA LYS A 145 -13.01 5.08 14.50
C LYS A 145 -13.00 3.75 15.28
N GLY A 146 -11.86 3.35 15.84
CA GLY A 146 -11.73 2.17 16.67
C GLY A 146 -11.46 0.86 15.92
N TYR A 147 -11.06 0.95 14.67
CA TYR A 147 -10.71 -0.25 13.87
C TYR A 147 -9.39 -0.92 14.30
N GLY A 148 -8.48 -0.22 14.92
CA GLY A 148 -7.18 -0.77 15.28
C GLY A 148 -6.70 -0.36 16.66
N ASN A 149 -5.66 -1.06 17.14
CA ASN A 149 -4.89 -0.67 18.32
C ASN A 149 -3.67 0.13 17.86
N LYS A 150 -3.50 1.34 18.41
CA LYS A 150 -2.41 2.28 18.05
C LYS A 150 -0.99 1.68 18.21
N ASP A 151 -0.82 0.70 19.10
CA ASP A 151 0.47 0.07 19.34
C ASP A 151 0.71 -1.16 18.42
N ARG A 152 -0.26 -1.48 17.54
CA ARG A 152 -0.23 -2.64 16.63
C ARG A 152 -0.67 -2.30 15.23
N VAL A 153 -0.14 -1.18 14.69
CA VAL A 153 -0.38 -0.73 13.31
C VAL A 153 0.75 -1.22 12.41
N TYR A 154 0.37 -1.93 11.38
CA TYR A 154 1.29 -2.44 10.35
C TYR A 154 0.87 -1.90 8.99
N ALA A 155 1.83 -1.65 8.12
CA ALA A 155 1.54 -1.23 6.76
C ALA A 155 2.40 -1.97 5.74
N GLY A 156 1.91 -2.02 4.51
CA GLY A 156 2.64 -2.66 3.41
C GLY A 156 2.32 -2.06 2.07
N GLY A 157 3.31 -2.10 1.18
CA GLY A 157 3.22 -1.66 -0.20
C GLY A 157 4.39 -2.18 -1.02
N GLY A 158 4.23 -2.23 -2.33
CA GLY A 158 5.28 -2.71 -3.23
C GLY A 158 5.54 -1.75 -4.38
N SER A 159 6.76 -1.76 -4.94
CA SER A 159 7.16 -0.91 -6.06
C SER A 159 6.94 0.58 -5.71
N ALA A 160 6.08 1.29 -6.44
CA ALA A 160 5.65 2.64 -6.09
C ALA A 160 4.91 2.69 -4.72
N GLY A 161 4.20 1.61 -4.31
CA GLY A 161 3.70 1.47 -2.94
C GLY A 161 4.82 1.29 -1.91
N GLY A 162 5.99 0.82 -2.32
CA GLY A 162 7.21 0.81 -1.52
C GLY A 162 7.79 2.21 -1.31
N LEU A 163 7.69 3.10 -2.31
CA LEU A 163 7.95 4.53 -2.14
C LEU A 163 7.02 5.12 -1.07
N LEU A 164 5.72 4.83 -1.14
CA LEU A 164 4.77 5.24 -0.12
C LEU A 164 5.21 4.76 1.28
N MET A 165 5.61 3.50 1.41
CA MET A 165 6.10 2.96 2.70
C MET A 165 7.35 3.69 3.19
N GLY A 166 8.30 3.97 2.30
CA GLY A 166 9.53 4.70 2.63
C GLY A 166 9.26 6.15 3.07
N ALA A 167 8.35 6.83 2.39
CA ALA A 167 7.99 8.20 2.73
C ALA A 167 7.29 8.30 4.09
N ILE A 168 6.30 7.45 4.37
CA ILE A 168 5.54 7.52 5.63
C ILE A 168 6.38 7.18 6.86
N VAL A 169 7.38 6.30 6.75
CA VAL A 169 8.25 5.99 7.88
C VAL A 169 9.23 7.11 8.20
N ASN A 170 9.60 7.92 7.22
CA ASN A 170 10.37 9.14 7.47
C ASN A 170 9.51 10.24 8.11
N MET A 171 8.24 10.37 7.68
CA MET A 171 7.33 11.42 8.14
C MET A 171 6.72 11.11 9.52
N GLU A 172 6.32 9.87 9.78
CA GLU A 172 5.59 9.46 10.99
C GLU A 172 6.07 8.07 11.50
N PRO A 173 7.35 7.94 11.89
CA PRO A 173 7.94 6.64 12.27
C PRO A 173 7.23 5.99 13.46
N ASN A 174 6.70 6.78 14.37
CA ASN A 174 6.04 6.31 15.60
C ASN A 174 4.61 5.82 15.38
N LEU A 175 4.03 6.07 14.21
CA LEU A 175 2.66 5.64 13.90
C LEU A 175 2.58 4.15 13.59
N TYR A 176 3.69 3.54 13.18
CA TYR A 176 3.73 2.16 12.71
C TYR A 176 4.58 1.28 13.62
N LYS A 177 4.10 0.06 13.89
CA LYS A 177 4.84 -0.98 14.59
C LYS A 177 5.74 -1.78 13.65
N GLY A 178 5.31 -1.94 12.40
CA GLY A 178 6.07 -2.64 11.38
C GLY A 178 5.62 -2.31 9.97
N ILE A 179 6.58 -2.36 9.05
CA ILE A 179 6.40 -2.07 7.63
C ILE A 179 6.91 -3.23 6.79
N ILE A 180 6.15 -3.60 5.77
CA ILE A 180 6.58 -4.50 4.71
C ILE A 180 6.70 -3.70 3.41
N SER A 181 7.89 -3.60 2.87
CA SER A 181 8.21 -2.83 1.67
C SER A 181 8.77 -3.77 0.60
N ASN A 182 7.94 -4.12 -0.37
CA ASN A 182 8.30 -5.10 -1.39
C ASN A 182 8.84 -4.39 -2.64
N VAL A 183 10.01 -4.82 -3.12
CA VAL A 183 10.68 -4.28 -4.34
C VAL A 183 10.55 -2.75 -4.46
N PRO A 184 10.89 -1.99 -3.39
CA PRO A 184 10.46 -0.61 -3.25
C PRO A 184 11.27 0.38 -4.07
N PHE A 185 10.58 1.34 -4.69
CA PHE A 185 11.15 2.50 -5.34
C PHE A 185 11.48 3.57 -4.29
N VAL A 186 12.70 3.58 -3.76
CA VAL A 186 13.07 4.37 -2.57
C VAL A 186 14.23 5.34 -2.75
N ASP A 187 14.89 5.32 -3.91
CA ASP A 187 15.99 6.25 -4.26
C ASP A 187 15.60 7.07 -5.50
N VAL A 188 14.54 7.85 -5.34
CA VAL A 188 13.84 8.52 -6.45
C VAL A 188 14.76 9.48 -7.19
N ILE A 189 15.52 10.30 -6.47
CA ILE A 189 16.42 11.29 -7.10
C ILE A 189 17.50 10.60 -7.93
N THR A 190 18.20 9.62 -7.38
CA THR A 190 19.29 8.95 -8.12
C THR A 190 18.74 8.25 -9.35
N THR A 191 17.65 7.49 -9.20
CA THR A 191 17.05 6.73 -10.29
C THR A 191 16.50 7.66 -11.39
N MET A 192 15.80 8.72 -11.02
CA MET A 192 15.22 9.64 -11.98
C MET A 192 16.25 10.59 -12.63
N SER A 193 17.46 10.71 -12.06
CA SER A 193 18.57 11.47 -12.64
C SER A 193 19.43 10.68 -13.64
N ASP A 194 19.21 9.37 -13.77
CA ASP A 194 19.98 8.51 -14.67
C ASP A 194 19.12 8.03 -15.85
N PRO A 195 19.20 8.71 -17.03
CA PRO A 195 18.42 8.34 -18.19
C PRO A 195 18.87 7.00 -18.83
N SER A 196 19.96 6.39 -18.36
CA SER A 196 20.40 5.07 -18.81
C SER A 196 19.58 3.94 -18.14
N ILE A 197 18.90 4.21 -17.04
CA ILE A 197 18.00 3.25 -16.39
C ILE A 197 16.72 3.10 -17.24
N PRO A 198 16.31 1.87 -17.59
CA PRO A 198 15.31 1.62 -18.63
C PRO A 198 13.96 2.35 -18.51
N LEU A 199 13.46 2.61 -17.32
CA LEU A 199 12.14 3.23 -17.13
C LEU A 199 12.22 4.75 -16.92
N THR A 200 13.38 5.30 -16.54
CA THR A 200 13.53 6.66 -16.04
C THR A 200 12.88 7.71 -16.95
N THR A 201 13.26 7.78 -18.23
CA THR A 201 12.75 8.81 -19.13
C THR A 201 11.25 8.68 -19.42
N GLY A 202 10.70 7.47 -19.36
CA GLY A 202 9.28 7.21 -19.54
C GLY A 202 8.42 7.64 -18.35
N GLU A 203 9.04 7.82 -17.18
CA GLU A 203 8.35 8.08 -15.93
C GLU A 203 8.44 9.54 -15.45
N TYR A 204 9.06 10.44 -16.21
CA TYR A 204 9.08 11.86 -15.88
C TYR A 204 7.68 12.47 -15.72
N SER A 205 6.69 11.93 -16.43
CA SER A 205 5.30 12.38 -16.30
C SER A 205 4.59 11.91 -15.03
N GLU A 206 5.17 10.95 -14.30
CA GLU A 206 4.65 10.48 -13.00
C GLU A 206 5.38 11.15 -11.83
N TRP A 207 6.72 11.18 -11.87
CA TRP A 207 7.54 11.60 -10.74
C TRP A 207 8.10 13.02 -10.89
N GLY A 208 8.32 13.47 -12.12
CA GLY A 208 9.07 14.68 -12.47
C GLY A 208 10.45 14.36 -13.03
N ASN A 209 11.06 15.37 -13.66
CA ASN A 209 12.41 15.32 -14.21
C ASN A 209 13.38 16.10 -13.30
N PRO A 210 14.34 15.45 -12.62
CA PRO A 210 15.33 16.13 -11.79
C PRO A 210 16.24 17.15 -12.49
N ASP A 211 16.31 17.15 -13.81
CA ASP A 211 17.01 18.19 -14.58
C ASP A 211 16.26 19.54 -14.55
N ILE A 212 14.99 19.54 -14.13
CA ILE A 212 14.18 20.72 -13.88
C ILE A 212 14.25 21.03 -12.41
N LYS A 213 14.81 22.20 -12.06
CA LYS A 213 15.09 22.57 -10.67
C LYS A 213 13.86 22.46 -9.75
N GLU A 214 12.72 22.94 -10.19
CA GLU A 214 11.48 22.95 -9.39
C GLU A 214 10.99 21.51 -9.14
N GLU A 215 11.11 20.62 -10.08
CA GLU A 215 10.73 19.22 -9.97
C GLU A 215 11.71 18.45 -9.08
N PHE A 216 13.02 18.71 -9.22
CA PHE A 216 14.05 18.20 -8.31
C PHE A 216 13.79 18.60 -6.85
N GLU A 217 13.57 19.90 -6.61
CA GLU A 217 13.30 20.43 -5.26
C GLU A 217 12.03 19.81 -4.67
N TYR A 218 11.03 19.51 -5.49
CA TYR A 218 9.81 18.86 -5.02
C TYR A 218 10.05 17.35 -4.69
N ILE A 219 10.73 16.61 -5.56
CA ILE A 219 11.07 15.20 -5.33
C ILE A 219 11.91 15.05 -4.05
N MET A 220 12.86 15.98 -3.82
CA MET A 220 13.69 15.99 -2.61
C MET A 220 12.88 16.05 -1.31
N GLN A 221 11.66 16.57 -1.32
CA GLN A 221 10.81 16.63 -0.13
C GLN A 221 10.32 15.26 0.32
N TYR A 222 10.29 14.25 -0.58
CA TYR A 222 9.71 12.95 -0.24
C TYR A 222 10.60 11.74 -0.60
N SER A 223 11.63 11.88 -1.41
CA SER A 223 12.50 10.76 -1.79
C SER A 223 12.99 10.01 -0.54
N PRO A 224 12.60 8.74 -0.34
CA PRO A 224 12.81 8.08 0.94
C PRO A 224 14.28 8.00 1.35
N TYR A 225 15.17 7.64 0.42
CA TYR A 225 16.60 7.53 0.68
C TYR A 225 17.20 8.86 1.14
N ASP A 226 16.79 9.95 0.53
CA ASP A 226 17.34 11.29 0.79
C ASP A 226 16.84 11.87 2.12
N ASN A 227 15.65 11.46 2.55
CA ASN A 227 15.01 11.94 3.78
C ASN A 227 15.23 11.03 5.00
N ILE A 228 16.11 10.03 4.91
CA ILE A 228 16.51 9.25 6.09
C ILE A 228 17.26 10.18 7.05
N SER A 229 16.80 10.22 8.30
CA SER A 229 17.37 11.00 9.39
C SER A 229 17.62 10.15 10.63
N GLU A 230 18.40 10.68 11.58
CA GLU A 230 18.63 10.02 12.86
C GLU A 230 17.36 10.03 13.70
N GLN A 231 16.67 8.87 13.75
CA GLN A 231 15.44 8.67 14.54
C GLN A 231 15.21 7.20 14.85
N GLU A 232 14.21 6.90 15.67
CA GLU A 232 13.78 5.52 15.92
C GLU A 232 12.79 5.10 14.81
N TYR A 233 13.19 4.10 14.02
CA TYR A 233 12.33 3.52 12.97
C TYR A 233 11.53 2.33 13.50
N PRO A 234 10.33 2.04 12.93
CA PRO A 234 9.62 0.80 13.22
C PRO A 234 10.41 -0.43 12.72
N SER A 235 9.90 -1.62 13.00
CA SER A 235 10.44 -2.83 12.35
C SER A 235 10.14 -2.77 10.85
N ILE A 236 11.16 -2.96 10.01
CA ILE A 236 11.01 -2.86 8.55
C ILE A 236 11.52 -4.15 7.91
N LEU A 237 10.71 -4.76 7.04
CA LEU A 237 11.11 -5.84 6.15
C LEU A 237 11.07 -5.33 4.71
N VAL A 238 12.22 -5.29 4.07
CA VAL A 238 12.37 -4.97 2.65
C VAL A 238 12.62 -6.25 1.86
N THR A 239 11.91 -6.44 0.75
CA THR A 239 12.21 -7.54 -0.19
C THR A 239 12.71 -6.98 -1.52
N ALA A 240 13.55 -7.71 -2.22
CA ALA A 240 14.05 -7.36 -3.55
C ALA A 240 14.29 -8.61 -4.39
N GLY A 241 14.20 -8.47 -5.72
CA GLY A 241 14.65 -9.47 -6.68
C GLY A 241 16.01 -9.09 -7.25
N LEU A 242 16.95 -10.03 -7.35
CA LEU A 242 18.28 -9.74 -7.92
C LEU A 242 18.21 -9.30 -9.38
N TRP A 243 17.25 -9.85 -10.13
CA TRP A 243 17.04 -9.60 -11.56
C TRP A 243 15.88 -8.65 -11.83
N ASP A 244 15.59 -7.79 -10.87
CA ASP A 244 14.54 -6.78 -11.01
C ASP A 244 14.95 -5.75 -12.07
N SER A 245 14.16 -5.66 -13.15
CA SER A 245 14.37 -4.74 -14.26
C SER A 245 13.60 -3.42 -14.14
N GLN A 246 12.72 -3.30 -13.13
CA GLN A 246 11.93 -2.11 -12.89
C GLN A 246 12.51 -1.27 -11.74
N VAL A 247 12.83 -1.93 -10.61
CA VAL A 247 13.52 -1.31 -9.47
C VAL A 247 14.76 -2.14 -9.18
N GLN A 248 15.92 -1.65 -9.56
CA GLN A 248 17.18 -2.38 -9.45
C GLN A 248 17.47 -2.72 -7.96
N TYR A 249 17.95 -3.94 -7.71
CA TYR A 249 18.17 -4.47 -6.36
C TYR A 249 19.07 -3.62 -5.47
N TYR A 250 19.96 -2.83 -6.06
CA TYR A 250 20.87 -1.97 -5.30
C TYR A 250 20.16 -0.78 -4.66
N GLU A 251 19.02 -0.34 -5.21
CA GLU A 251 18.23 0.75 -4.67
C GLU A 251 17.69 0.41 -3.26
N PRO A 252 16.90 -0.66 -3.06
CA PRO A 252 16.51 -1.08 -1.72
C PRO A 252 17.71 -1.52 -0.84
N ALA A 253 18.80 -2.02 -1.43
CA ALA A 253 19.99 -2.39 -0.65
C ALA A 253 20.67 -1.17 -0.03
N LYS A 254 20.89 -0.10 -0.79
CA LYS A 254 21.40 1.18 -0.28
C LYS A 254 20.49 1.76 0.80
N TYR A 255 19.18 1.74 0.53
CA TYR A 255 18.17 2.24 1.46
C TYR A 255 18.24 1.52 2.81
N VAL A 256 18.28 0.20 2.83
CA VAL A 256 18.39 -0.60 4.07
C VAL A 256 19.71 -0.33 4.78
N ALA A 257 20.83 -0.21 4.06
CA ALA A 257 22.12 0.11 4.65
C ALA A 257 22.09 1.46 5.38
N LYS A 258 21.58 2.51 4.71
CA LYS A 258 21.47 3.85 5.30
C LYS A 258 20.49 3.87 6.48
N LEU A 259 19.34 3.19 6.38
CA LEU A 259 18.39 3.08 7.48
C LEU A 259 19.03 2.47 8.73
N ARG A 260 19.88 1.44 8.59
CA ARG A 260 20.57 0.80 9.71
C ARG A 260 21.56 1.73 10.39
N ASP A 261 22.28 2.55 9.63
CA ASP A 261 23.22 3.53 10.16
C ASP A 261 22.52 4.65 10.95
N TYR A 262 21.37 5.08 10.46
CA TYR A 262 20.63 6.22 11.02
C TYR A 262 19.62 5.80 12.09
N ASN A 263 19.26 4.51 12.18
CA ASN A 263 18.29 4.03 13.17
C ASN A 263 18.85 4.12 14.59
N LYS A 264 18.27 4.94 15.43
CA LYS A 264 18.61 5.06 16.86
C LYS A 264 17.81 4.08 17.74
N GLY A 265 16.82 3.40 17.18
CA GLY A 265 16.01 2.41 17.87
C GLY A 265 16.63 1.00 17.85
N LYS A 266 15.89 0.06 18.47
CA LYS A 266 16.29 -1.36 18.53
C LYS A 266 15.46 -2.26 17.59
N ASN A 267 14.51 -1.68 16.87
CA ASN A 267 13.66 -2.45 15.96
C ASN A 267 14.47 -2.98 14.77
N PRO A 268 14.24 -4.22 14.35
CA PRO A 268 14.98 -4.82 13.25
C PRO A 268 14.64 -4.16 11.91
N ILE A 269 15.69 -3.87 11.13
CA ILE A 269 15.60 -3.47 9.72
C ILE A 269 16.20 -4.59 8.90
N LEU A 270 15.34 -5.35 8.23
CA LEU A 270 15.70 -6.58 7.55
C LEU A 270 15.55 -6.43 6.04
N MET A 271 16.40 -7.12 5.30
CA MET A 271 16.30 -7.24 3.86
C MET A 271 16.35 -8.71 3.45
N LYS A 272 15.47 -9.09 2.53
CA LYS A 272 15.47 -10.39 1.87
C LYS A 272 15.60 -10.19 0.37
N VAL A 273 16.67 -10.72 -0.23
CA VAL A 273 16.86 -10.73 -1.69
C VAL A 273 16.52 -12.11 -2.23
N ASN A 274 15.61 -12.16 -3.21
CA ASN A 274 15.38 -13.36 -3.99
C ASN A 274 16.38 -13.40 -5.15
N MET A 275 17.31 -14.34 -5.10
CA MET A 275 18.42 -14.44 -6.04
C MET A 275 18.02 -14.89 -7.45
N THR A 276 16.77 -15.34 -7.63
CA THR A 276 16.24 -15.86 -8.91
C THR A 276 15.03 -15.10 -9.43
N ALA A 277 14.54 -14.12 -8.67
CA ALA A 277 13.35 -13.33 -9.05
C ALA A 277 13.69 -12.00 -9.73
N GLY A 278 12.73 -11.51 -10.52
CA GLY A 278 12.64 -10.14 -11.01
C GLY A 278 11.82 -9.26 -10.06
N HIS A 279 10.90 -8.47 -10.63
CA HIS A 279 10.04 -7.53 -9.90
C HIS A 279 8.87 -8.25 -9.20
N SER A 280 9.19 -9.03 -8.14
CA SER A 280 8.16 -9.76 -7.36
C SER A 280 8.69 -10.21 -5.98
#